data_8a62fcbc79be2c7e658de7e6b80a0aee
#
_entry.id   8a62fcbc79be2c7e658de7e6b80a0aee
#
_cell.length_a   1.000
_cell.length_b   1.000
_cell.length_c   1.000
_cell.angle_alpha   90.00
_cell.angle_beta   90.00
_cell.angle_gamma   90.00
#
_symmetry.space_group_name_H-M   'P 1'
#
loop_
_entity.id
_entity.type
_entity.pdbx_description
1 polymer ?
#
loop_
_entity_poly.entity_id
_entity_poly.type
_entity_poly.pdbx_seq_one_letter_code
_entity_poly.pdbx_strand_id
1 'polypeptide(L)'
;SNNVYMEFITDSSNMTELIMRSDAIRELTNYQQEKLKELEDLIKENEQLQVDMKKYQATLEKNIIAYQDAVYSLQDNLADLNDIALDINSQISSQKELIKVYEQMGCKEDQDLDECSRVMGNAMWLKPLIKGRVNSNFGVRNNPLKPGTYKVHQAVDIGGNGEGTKVYAVGSGSVAMVINAEKTYNSKKTKTCGGNQVYIWMQVAGKYYTVQYAHLLKVYVKAGDVVTKDTVIGLQGGGAGTRKWESCSTGTHLHFGIAKGKIANNKYFISNWMANAIKPEGYPSSGGWFYSRTQWF
;
A
#
# COMPACT_ATOMS: atom_id res chain seq x y z
N SER A 1 -15.11 46.48 62.15
CA SER A 1 -15.52 47.65 61.34
C SER A 1 -16.80 48.33 61.85
N ASN A 2 -17.70 47.62 62.55
CA ASN A 2 -18.91 48.25 63.10
C ASN A 2 -18.63 49.37 64.11
N ASN A 3 -17.48 49.36 64.75
CA ASN A 3 -17.12 50.36 65.78
C ASN A 3 -16.85 51.75 65.18
N VAL A 4 -16.23 51.84 64.03
CA VAL A 4 -15.85 53.10 63.37
C VAL A 4 -17.10 53.92 62.95
N TYR A 5 -18.11 53.23 62.39
CA TYR A 5 -19.35 53.91 62.02
C TYR A 5 -20.17 54.36 63.20
N MET A 6 -20.21 53.58 64.28
CA MET A 6 -20.88 53.95 65.52
C MET A 6 -20.14 55.15 66.22
N GLU A 7 -18.83 55.11 66.23
CA GLU A 7 -18.02 56.21 66.76
C GLU A 7 -18.25 57.47 65.94
N PHE A 8 -18.27 57.45 64.65
CA PHE A 8 -18.59 58.59 63.77
C PHE A 8 -19.95 59.18 64.04
N ILE A 9 -20.99 58.34 64.28
CA ILE A 9 -22.35 58.80 64.57
C ILE A 9 -22.40 59.43 66.01
N THR A 10 -21.82 58.81 67.02
CA THR A 10 -21.90 59.21 68.40
C THR A 10 -21.04 60.42 68.74
N ASP A 11 -20.04 60.77 67.95
CA ASP A 11 -19.18 61.94 68.08
C ASP A 11 -19.83 63.26 67.55
N SER A 12 -21.15 63.27 67.40
CA SER A 12 -21.93 64.42 66.94
C SER A 12 -22.16 65.43 68.05
N SER A 13 -22.02 66.74 67.76
CA SER A 13 -22.12 67.84 68.72
C SER A 13 -23.56 68.26 68.97
N ASN A 14 -24.51 67.92 68.13
CA ASN A 14 -25.94 68.27 68.28
C ASN A 14 -26.82 67.26 67.42
N MET A 15 -28.12 67.31 67.65
CA MET A 15 -29.11 66.41 67.04
C MET A 15 -29.15 66.48 65.50
N THR A 16 -28.96 67.66 64.93
CA THR A 16 -28.94 67.84 63.46
C THR A 16 -27.74 67.15 62.87
N GLU A 17 -26.60 67.29 63.46
CA GLU A 17 -25.37 66.61 63.03
C GLU A 17 -25.46 65.09 63.18
N LEU A 18 -26.09 64.59 64.26
CA LEU A 18 -26.37 63.19 64.47
C LEU A 18 -27.20 62.61 63.34
N ILE A 19 -28.27 63.32 62.92
CA ILE A 19 -29.12 62.89 61.83
C ILE A 19 -28.36 62.85 60.47
N MET A 20 -27.61 63.94 60.18
CA MET A 20 -26.80 64.02 58.95
C MET A 20 -25.75 62.92 58.88
N ARG A 21 -25.05 62.62 59.94
CA ARG A 21 -24.03 61.55 59.99
C ARG A 21 -24.68 60.17 59.87
N SER A 22 -25.84 59.96 60.47
CA SER A 22 -26.62 58.70 60.32
C SER A 22 -27.07 58.48 58.89
N ASP A 23 -27.58 59.56 58.23
CA ASP A 23 -28.00 59.48 56.83
C ASP A 23 -26.80 59.20 55.89
N ALA A 24 -25.67 59.87 56.13
CA ALA A 24 -24.43 59.61 55.35
C ALA A 24 -23.95 58.16 55.49
N ILE A 25 -23.99 57.60 56.70
CA ILE A 25 -23.64 56.18 56.92
C ILE A 25 -24.63 55.26 56.24
N ARG A 26 -25.93 55.61 56.30
CA ARG A 26 -26.94 54.82 55.59
C ARG A 26 -26.71 54.80 54.04
N GLU A 27 -26.45 55.98 53.45
CA GLU A 27 -26.15 56.10 52.04
C GLU A 27 -24.85 55.34 51.68
N LEU A 28 -23.80 55.47 52.44
CA LEU A 28 -22.55 54.71 52.24
C LEU A 28 -22.78 53.22 52.36
N THR A 29 -23.58 52.78 53.32
CA THR A 29 -23.90 51.35 53.47
C THR A 29 -24.68 50.84 52.28
N ASN A 30 -25.69 51.59 51.83
CA ASN A 30 -26.46 51.22 50.62
C ASN A 30 -25.57 51.18 49.40
N TYR A 31 -24.71 52.13 49.16
CA TYR A 31 -23.74 52.12 48.07
C TYR A 31 -22.79 50.95 48.15
N GLN A 32 -22.28 50.61 49.32
CA GLN A 32 -21.42 49.46 49.54
C GLN A 32 -22.16 48.13 49.21
N GLN A 33 -23.42 48.03 49.63
CA GLN A 33 -24.25 46.86 49.32
C GLN A 33 -24.52 46.68 47.77
N GLU A 34 -24.79 47.83 47.13
CA GLU A 34 -24.94 47.82 45.68
C GLU A 34 -23.66 47.37 44.96
N LYS A 35 -22.51 47.90 45.35
CA LYS A 35 -21.21 47.51 44.79
C LYS A 35 -20.81 46.08 45.10
N LEU A 36 -21.16 45.57 46.27
CA LEU A 36 -20.95 44.15 46.60
C LEU A 36 -21.80 43.26 45.70
N LYS A 37 -23.05 43.63 45.45
CA LYS A 37 -23.92 42.90 44.54
C LYS A 37 -23.40 42.89 43.09
N GLU A 38 -22.97 44.07 42.58
CA GLU A 38 -22.34 44.15 41.27
C GLU A 38 -21.09 43.25 41.18
N LEU A 39 -20.27 43.23 42.22
CA LEU A 39 -19.09 42.36 42.27
C LEU A 39 -19.46 40.87 42.27
N GLU A 40 -20.48 40.47 43.04
CA GLU A 40 -20.98 39.10 43.06
C GLU A 40 -21.50 38.67 41.67
N ASP A 41 -22.23 39.55 40.98
CA ASP A 41 -22.73 39.26 39.64
C ASP A 41 -21.59 39.15 38.61
N LEU A 42 -20.57 40.01 38.68
CA LEU A 42 -19.36 39.91 37.85
C LEU A 42 -18.55 38.63 38.12
N ILE A 43 -18.47 38.21 39.38
CA ILE A 43 -17.81 36.94 39.74
C ILE A 43 -18.55 35.78 39.10
N LYS A 44 -19.87 35.72 39.18
CA LYS A 44 -20.70 34.67 38.57
C LYS A 44 -20.53 34.64 37.04
N GLU A 45 -20.56 35.83 36.41
CA GLU A 45 -20.35 35.94 34.96
C GLU A 45 -18.96 35.43 34.57
N ASN A 46 -17.92 35.80 35.32
CA ASN A 46 -16.56 35.33 35.07
C ASN A 46 -16.43 33.81 35.24
N GLU A 47 -17.04 33.24 36.27
CA GLU A 47 -17.08 31.79 36.47
C GLU A 47 -17.77 31.07 35.29
N GLN A 48 -18.89 31.62 34.81
CA GLN A 48 -19.58 31.06 33.65
C GLN A 48 -18.73 31.14 32.38
N LEU A 49 -18.09 32.30 32.14
CA LEU A 49 -17.17 32.49 31.02
C LEU A 49 -15.99 31.52 31.08
N GLN A 50 -15.44 31.23 32.24
CA GLN A 50 -14.38 30.25 32.39
C GLN A 50 -14.85 28.84 32.05
N VAL A 51 -16.06 28.46 32.43
CA VAL A 51 -16.66 27.15 32.03
C VAL A 51 -16.84 27.05 30.52
N ASP A 52 -17.36 28.12 29.92
CA ASP A 52 -17.60 28.18 28.49
C ASP A 52 -16.26 28.15 27.71
N MET A 53 -15.25 28.87 28.14
CA MET A 53 -13.90 28.81 27.55
C MET A 53 -13.32 27.39 27.58
N LYS A 54 -13.43 26.69 28.72
CA LYS A 54 -12.96 25.30 28.82
C LYS A 54 -13.70 24.37 27.81
N LYS A 55 -15.01 24.58 27.66
CA LYS A 55 -15.83 23.83 26.71
C LYS A 55 -15.41 24.11 25.25
N TYR A 56 -15.15 25.37 24.92
CA TYR A 56 -14.65 25.76 23.60
C TYR A 56 -13.26 25.21 23.34
N GLN A 57 -12.36 25.24 24.32
CA GLN A 57 -11.03 24.63 24.19
C GLN A 57 -11.12 23.14 23.88
N ALA A 58 -11.92 22.40 24.64
CA ALA A 58 -12.10 20.96 24.39
C ALA A 58 -12.70 20.67 23.01
N THR A 59 -13.61 21.51 22.54
CA THR A 59 -14.19 21.40 21.19
C THR A 59 -13.14 21.70 20.12
N LEU A 60 -12.33 22.73 20.32
CA LEU A 60 -11.25 23.09 19.39
C LEU A 60 -10.20 22.00 19.30
N GLU A 61 -9.76 21.42 20.40
CA GLU A 61 -8.83 20.30 20.44
C GLU A 61 -9.37 19.10 19.66
N LYS A 62 -10.65 18.75 19.87
CA LYS A 62 -11.32 17.69 19.13
C LYS A 62 -11.34 17.95 17.62
N ASN A 63 -11.63 19.20 17.23
CA ASN A 63 -11.65 19.58 15.82
C ASN A 63 -10.24 19.54 15.20
N ILE A 64 -9.21 19.97 15.93
CA ILE A 64 -7.82 19.90 15.48
C ILE A 64 -7.43 18.46 15.18
N ILE A 65 -7.74 17.51 16.06
CA ILE A 65 -7.48 16.10 15.86
C ILE A 65 -8.22 15.59 14.60
N ALA A 66 -9.51 15.92 14.48
CA ALA A 66 -10.30 15.50 13.31
C ALA A 66 -9.76 16.06 11.99
N TYR A 67 -9.28 17.30 11.98
CA TYR A 67 -8.63 17.89 10.81
C TYR A 67 -7.28 17.25 10.50
N GLN A 68 -6.48 16.91 11.51
CA GLN A 68 -5.23 16.21 11.32
C GLN A 68 -5.46 14.82 10.69
N ASP A 69 -6.43 14.06 11.20
CA ASP A 69 -6.81 12.77 10.64
C ASP A 69 -7.30 12.90 9.18
N ALA A 70 -8.08 13.93 8.88
CA ALA A 70 -8.53 14.20 7.52
C ALA A 70 -7.35 14.56 6.58
N VAL A 71 -6.39 15.34 7.05
CA VAL A 71 -5.18 15.68 6.29
C VAL A 71 -4.34 14.43 6.01
N TYR A 72 -4.13 13.56 7.00
CA TYR A 72 -3.42 12.30 6.79
C TYR A 72 -4.13 11.40 5.78
N SER A 73 -5.46 11.27 5.89
CA SER A 73 -6.25 10.50 4.94
C SER A 73 -6.15 11.06 3.50
N LEU A 74 -6.14 12.40 3.35
CA LEU A 74 -5.95 13.05 2.05
C LEU A 74 -4.54 12.83 1.49
N GLN A 75 -3.52 12.84 2.34
CA GLN A 75 -2.13 12.55 1.92
C GLN A 75 -1.98 11.11 1.44
N ASP A 76 -2.58 10.14 2.14
CA ASP A 76 -2.59 8.74 1.71
C ASP A 76 -3.31 8.57 0.37
N ASN A 77 -4.47 9.20 0.19
CA ASN A 77 -5.20 9.17 -1.07
C ASN A 77 -4.42 9.82 -2.22
N LEU A 78 -3.67 10.88 -1.93
CA LEU A 78 -2.82 11.56 -2.93
C LEU A 78 -1.63 10.68 -3.35
N ALA A 79 -1.04 9.96 -2.41
CA ALA A 79 0.01 8.98 -2.69
C ALA A 79 -0.52 7.85 -3.58
N ASP A 80 -1.70 7.28 -3.24
CA ASP A 80 -2.35 6.25 -4.05
C ASP A 80 -2.67 6.74 -5.48
N LEU A 81 -3.13 7.99 -5.63
CA LEU A 81 -3.40 8.59 -6.94
C LEU A 81 -2.14 8.82 -7.76
N ASN A 82 -1.04 9.24 -7.13
CA ASN A 82 0.25 9.38 -7.80
C ASN A 82 0.78 8.03 -8.27
N ASP A 83 0.67 6.99 -7.47
CA ASP A 83 1.06 5.64 -7.85
C ASP A 83 0.23 5.12 -9.03
N ILE A 84 -1.09 5.38 -9.03
CA ILE A 84 -1.98 5.06 -10.17
C ILE A 84 -1.57 5.85 -11.43
N ALA A 85 -1.25 7.13 -11.32
CA ALA A 85 -0.84 7.96 -12.44
C ALA A 85 0.50 7.50 -13.03
N LEU A 86 1.46 7.13 -12.19
CA LEU A 86 2.74 6.54 -12.61
C LEU A 86 2.53 5.20 -13.31
N ASP A 87 1.63 4.35 -12.77
CA ASP A 87 1.28 3.08 -13.36
C ASP A 87 0.61 3.26 -14.74
N ILE A 88 -0.34 4.18 -14.89
CA ILE A 88 -0.99 4.49 -16.16
C ILE A 88 0.04 5.01 -17.21
N ASN A 89 0.93 5.90 -16.83
CA ASN A 89 1.96 6.42 -17.73
C ASN A 89 2.94 5.32 -18.16
N SER A 90 3.32 4.43 -17.24
CA SER A 90 4.12 3.24 -17.54
C SER A 90 3.40 2.31 -18.52
N GLN A 91 2.09 2.10 -18.32
CA GLN A 91 1.26 1.28 -19.22
C GLN A 91 1.16 1.88 -20.62
N ILE A 92 0.94 3.20 -20.73
CA ILE A 92 0.89 3.91 -22.02
C ILE A 92 2.23 3.80 -22.75
N SER A 93 3.32 4.01 -22.04
CA SER A 93 4.68 3.86 -22.60
C SER A 93 4.92 2.44 -23.11
N SER A 94 4.57 1.46 -22.31
CA SER A 94 4.69 0.03 -22.64
C SER A 94 3.84 -0.36 -23.85
N GLN A 95 2.62 0.17 -23.94
CA GLN A 95 1.74 -0.10 -25.08
C GLN A 95 2.28 0.53 -26.38
N LYS A 96 2.82 1.75 -26.31
CA LYS A 96 3.46 2.38 -27.46
C LYS A 96 4.68 1.60 -27.96
N GLU A 97 5.47 1.06 -27.05
CA GLU A 97 6.62 0.20 -27.41
C GLU A 97 6.16 -1.14 -28.01
N LEU A 98 5.09 -1.73 -27.47
CA LEU A 98 4.46 -2.93 -28.01
C LEU A 98 3.91 -2.71 -29.42
N ILE A 99 3.23 -1.59 -29.66
CA ILE A 99 2.73 -1.22 -31.00
C ILE A 99 3.89 -1.16 -32.00
N LYS A 100 5.01 -0.49 -31.66
CA LYS A 100 6.19 -0.46 -32.50
C LYS A 100 6.75 -1.84 -32.80
N VAL A 101 6.75 -2.74 -31.82
CA VAL A 101 7.21 -4.12 -32.02
C VAL A 101 6.27 -4.85 -32.98
N TYR A 102 4.94 -4.69 -32.84
CA TYR A 102 3.97 -5.28 -33.76
C TYR A 102 4.06 -4.71 -35.18
N GLU A 103 4.26 -3.40 -35.33
CA GLU A 103 4.53 -2.75 -36.61
C GLU A 103 5.79 -3.31 -37.28
N GLN A 104 6.89 -3.46 -36.52
CA GLN A 104 8.14 -4.07 -37.01
C GLN A 104 7.94 -5.54 -37.40
N MET A 105 6.97 -6.23 -36.80
CA MET A 105 6.59 -7.60 -37.14
C MET A 105 5.63 -7.66 -38.34
N GLY A 106 5.20 -6.55 -38.90
CA GLY A 106 4.37 -6.47 -40.11
C GLY A 106 2.86 -6.33 -39.82
N CYS A 107 2.44 -6.04 -38.59
CA CYS A 107 1.05 -5.68 -38.28
C CYS A 107 0.75 -4.29 -38.84
N LYS A 108 -0.47 -4.10 -39.34
CA LYS A 108 -0.93 -2.78 -39.79
C LYS A 108 -1.41 -1.93 -38.63
N GLU A 109 -1.28 -0.60 -38.77
CA GLU A 109 -1.62 0.37 -37.72
C GLU A 109 -3.09 0.32 -37.27
N ASP A 110 -3.98 -0.09 -38.16
CA ASP A 110 -5.42 -0.22 -37.93
C ASP A 110 -5.90 -1.69 -37.72
N GLN A 111 -4.97 -2.62 -37.72
CA GLN A 111 -5.28 -4.05 -37.53
C GLN A 111 -5.49 -4.36 -36.06
N ASP A 112 -6.57 -5.09 -35.76
CA ASP A 112 -6.78 -5.62 -34.41
C ASP A 112 -5.57 -6.47 -33.99
N LEU A 113 -4.97 -6.13 -32.86
CA LEU A 113 -3.80 -6.80 -32.31
C LEU A 113 -4.05 -8.29 -32.08
N ASP A 114 -5.28 -8.69 -31.77
CA ASP A 114 -5.66 -10.09 -31.64
C ASP A 114 -5.68 -10.80 -33.01
N GLU A 115 -6.09 -10.10 -34.04
CA GLU A 115 -6.09 -10.63 -35.40
C GLU A 115 -4.67 -10.72 -35.96
N CYS A 116 -3.85 -9.70 -35.77
CA CYS A 116 -2.44 -9.74 -36.13
C CYS A 116 -1.69 -10.85 -35.42
N SER A 117 -1.92 -11.01 -34.13
CA SER A 117 -1.29 -12.09 -33.36
C SER A 117 -1.72 -13.49 -33.80
N ARG A 118 -2.94 -13.64 -34.34
CA ARG A 118 -3.42 -14.92 -34.97
C ARG A 118 -2.76 -15.18 -36.32
N VAL A 119 -2.61 -14.14 -37.13
CA VAL A 119 -2.00 -14.24 -38.48
C VAL A 119 -0.50 -14.55 -38.37
N MET A 120 0.17 -14.02 -37.36
CA MET A 120 1.60 -14.28 -37.09
C MET A 120 1.89 -15.64 -36.47
N GLY A 121 0.89 -16.53 -36.45
CA GLY A 121 1.02 -17.92 -36.05
C GLY A 121 1.27 -18.06 -34.55
N ASN A 122 0.19 -18.24 -33.80
CA ASN A 122 0.20 -18.79 -32.44
C ASN A 122 1.32 -18.22 -31.55
N ALA A 123 1.37 -16.90 -31.35
CA ALA A 123 2.30 -16.27 -30.43
C ALA A 123 1.91 -16.61 -28.99
N MET A 124 1.82 -17.87 -28.66
CA MET A 124 1.68 -18.34 -27.32
C MET A 124 3.00 -18.18 -26.59
N TRP A 125 2.91 -18.11 -25.30
CA TRP A 125 4.08 -17.93 -24.44
C TRP A 125 5.06 -19.11 -24.58
N LEU A 126 6.34 -18.79 -24.51
CA LEU A 126 7.39 -19.79 -24.41
C LEU A 126 7.65 -20.12 -22.94
N LYS A 127 8.13 -21.31 -22.65
CA LYS A 127 8.56 -21.69 -21.32
C LYS A 127 9.66 -20.76 -20.81
N PRO A 128 9.67 -20.42 -19.51
CA PRO A 128 10.59 -19.44 -18.93
C PRO A 128 12.06 -19.92 -18.90
N LEU A 129 12.28 -21.21 -19.06
CA LEU A 129 13.60 -21.85 -19.02
C LEU A 129 13.81 -22.69 -20.28
N ILE A 130 15.06 -22.83 -20.71
CA ILE A 130 15.42 -23.70 -21.86
C ILE A 130 15.27 -25.15 -21.48
N LYS A 131 15.62 -25.53 -20.27
CA LYS A 131 15.49 -26.88 -19.70
C LYS A 131 14.74 -26.83 -18.38
N GLY A 132 14.18 -27.93 -17.97
CA GLY A 132 13.56 -28.04 -16.67
C GLY A 132 12.50 -29.12 -16.57
N ARG A 133 12.03 -29.35 -15.38
CA ARG A 133 10.90 -30.21 -15.07
C ARG A 133 10.07 -29.61 -13.96
N VAL A 134 8.78 -29.84 -13.97
CA VAL A 134 7.91 -29.44 -12.87
C VAL A 134 8.16 -30.37 -11.68
N ASN A 135 8.70 -29.81 -10.61
CA ASN A 135 8.97 -30.51 -9.36
C ASN A 135 7.81 -30.41 -8.38
N SER A 136 6.98 -29.39 -8.52
CA SER A 136 5.81 -29.18 -7.67
C SER A 136 4.72 -28.44 -8.42
N ASN A 137 3.54 -29.03 -8.43
CA ASN A 137 2.36 -28.54 -9.16
C ASN A 137 1.62 -27.43 -8.40
N PHE A 138 0.75 -26.74 -9.12
CA PHE A 138 -0.22 -25.80 -8.57
C PHE A 138 -1.26 -26.56 -7.73
N GLY A 139 -1.72 -25.97 -6.65
CA GLY A 139 -2.79 -26.49 -5.80
C GLY A 139 -2.34 -26.89 -4.40
N VAL A 140 -3.16 -27.69 -3.73
CA VAL A 140 -2.87 -28.14 -2.37
C VAL A 140 -1.74 -29.17 -2.38
N ARG A 141 -0.69 -28.91 -1.61
CA ARG A 141 0.47 -29.83 -1.47
C ARG A 141 0.94 -29.90 -0.02
N ASN A 142 1.72 -30.92 0.29
CA ASN A 142 2.49 -30.94 1.52
C ASN A 142 3.40 -29.72 1.60
N ASN A 143 3.42 -29.07 2.74
CA ASN A 143 4.25 -27.90 2.96
C ASN A 143 5.72 -28.30 3.11
N PRO A 144 6.61 -27.95 2.16
CA PRO A 144 8.00 -28.38 2.20
C PRO A 144 8.80 -27.74 3.36
N LEU A 145 8.29 -26.63 3.92
CA LEU A 145 8.92 -25.90 5.03
C LEU A 145 8.35 -26.31 6.39
N LYS A 146 7.24 -27.05 6.41
CA LYS A 146 6.56 -27.46 7.63
C LYS A 146 5.95 -28.85 7.44
N PRO A 147 6.76 -29.92 7.51
CA PRO A 147 6.31 -31.30 7.32
C PRO A 147 5.07 -31.61 8.16
N GLY A 148 4.13 -32.39 7.59
CA GLY A 148 2.88 -32.75 8.24
C GLY A 148 1.77 -31.69 8.11
N THR A 149 2.00 -30.58 7.42
CA THR A 149 0.98 -29.58 7.11
C THR A 149 0.78 -29.45 5.61
N TYR A 150 -0.42 -28.97 5.22
CA TYR A 150 -0.75 -28.69 3.81
C TYR A 150 -0.70 -27.19 3.55
N LYS A 151 -0.34 -26.83 2.32
CA LYS A 151 -0.30 -25.44 1.84
C LYS A 151 -0.83 -25.37 0.41
N VAL A 152 -1.57 -24.34 0.08
CA VAL A 152 -1.91 -24.03 -1.30
C VAL A 152 -0.69 -23.42 -1.99
N HIS A 153 -0.28 -24.03 -3.09
CA HIS A 153 0.78 -23.56 -3.98
C HIS A 153 0.15 -22.87 -5.18
N GLN A 154 0.32 -21.58 -5.31
CA GLN A 154 -0.31 -20.76 -6.35
C GLN A 154 0.61 -20.54 -7.55
N ALA A 155 1.45 -21.50 -7.81
CA ALA A 155 2.45 -21.52 -8.87
C ALA A 155 2.85 -22.96 -9.19
N VAL A 156 3.79 -23.12 -10.09
CA VAL A 156 4.56 -24.36 -10.28
C VAL A 156 6.01 -24.09 -9.93
N ASP A 157 6.68 -25.10 -9.37
CA ASP A 157 8.12 -25.03 -9.15
C ASP A 157 8.82 -25.82 -10.26
N ILE A 158 9.66 -25.13 -11.02
CA ILE A 158 10.41 -25.69 -12.15
C ILE A 158 11.88 -25.86 -11.74
N GLY A 159 12.31 -27.10 -11.62
CA GLY A 159 13.67 -27.49 -11.27
C GLY A 159 14.38 -28.25 -12.39
N GLY A 160 15.46 -28.96 -12.01
CA GLY A 160 16.28 -29.71 -12.95
C GLY A 160 17.39 -28.90 -13.62
N ASN A 161 17.60 -27.65 -13.18
CA ASN A 161 18.66 -26.75 -13.61
C ASN A 161 19.53 -26.33 -12.41
N GLY A 162 20.74 -25.86 -12.71
CA GLY A 162 21.60 -25.23 -11.72
C GLY A 162 21.19 -23.80 -11.39
N GLU A 163 21.61 -23.34 -10.22
CA GLU A 163 21.52 -21.93 -9.85
C GLU A 163 22.32 -21.07 -10.85
N GLY A 164 21.80 -19.91 -11.23
CA GLY A 164 22.40 -19.07 -12.28
C GLY A 164 21.90 -19.34 -13.70
N THR A 165 21.00 -20.32 -13.90
CA THR A 165 20.36 -20.55 -15.21
C THR A 165 19.54 -19.33 -15.61
N LYS A 166 19.66 -18.89 -16.88
CA LYS A 166 18.90 -17.76 -17.43
C LYS A 166 17.40 -18.02 -17.39
N VAL A 167 16.67 -17.06 -16.85
CA VAL A 167 15.20 -17.03 -16.85
C VAL A 167 14.74 -15.98 -17.84
N TYR A 168 13.88 -16.39 -18.74
CA TYR A 168 13.33 -15.57 -19.82
C TYR A 168 11.91 -15.15 -19.52
N ALA A 169 11.51 -13.98 -19.98
CA ALA A 169 10.10 -13.65 -20.07
C ALA A 169 9.39 -14.66 -20.98
N VAL A 170 8.20 -15.08 -20.60
CA VAL A 170 7.43 -16.06 -21.37
C VAL A 170 6.82 -15.49 -22.63
N GLY A 171 6.65 -14.17 -22.70
CA GLY A 171 6.06 -13.44 -23.82
C GLY A 171 6.38 -11.96 -23.74
N SER A 172 5.72 -11.17 -24.58
CA SER A 172 5.83 -9.71 -24.57
C SER A 172 4.93 -9.12 -23.50
N GLY A 173 5.42 -8.07 -22.83
CA GLY A 173 4.70 -7.40 -21.77
C GLY A 173 5.50 -6.30 -21.11
N SER A 174 4.97 -5.72 -20.03
CA SER A 174 5.66 -4.73 -19.21
C SER A 174 5.88 -5.22 -17.78
N VAL A 175 7.04 -4.91 -17.23
CA VAL A 175 7.38 -5.27 -15.85
C VAL A 175 6.56 -4.43 -14.89
N ALA A 176 5.64 -5.07 -14.18
CA ALA A 176 4.73 -4.44 -13.24
C ALA A 176 5.41 -4.10 -11.93
N MET A 177 6.23 -5.04 -11.43
CA MET A 177 6.86 -4.92 -10.13
C MET A 177 8.12 -5.78 -10.07
N VAL A 178 9.12 -5.29 -9.35
CA VAL A 178 10.33 -6.04 -8.99
C VAL A 178 10.50 -6.00 -7.48
N ILE A 179 10.62 -7.16 -6.87
CA ILE A 179 11.07 -7.32 -5.50
C ILE A 179 12.52 -7.77 -5.54
N ASN A 180 13.43 -6.89 -5.17
CA ASN A 180 14.85 -7.19 -5.11
C ASN A 180 15.29 -7.36 -3.66
N ALA A 181 15.13 -8.56 -3.13
CA ALA A 181 15.43 -8.88 -1.74
C ALA A 181 16.94 -8.88 -1.44
N GLU A 182 17.79 -9.02 -2.46
CA GLU A 182 19.26 -9.02 -2.31
C GLU A 182 19.80 -7.73 -1.70
N LYS A 183 19.19 -6.57 -1.97
CA LYS A 183 19.66 -5.27 -1.48
C LYS A 183 19.23 -4.94 -0.05
N THR A 184 18.11 -5.48 0.39
CA THR A 184 17.45 -5.09 1.65
C THR A 184 17.35 -6.23 2.65
N TYR A 185 17.82 -7.39 2.26
CA TYR A 185 17.48 -8.61 2.94
C TYR A 185 18.33 -8.86 4.17
N ASN A 186 17.73 -8.68 5.30
CA ASN A 186 18.08 -9.38 6.51
C ASN A 186 17.04 -10.50 6.71
N SER A 187 17.37 -11.70 6.28
CA SER A 187 16.48 -12.88 6.26
C SER A 187 15.76 -13.16 7.58
N LYS A 188 16.36 -12.75 8.69
CA LYS A 188 15.79 -12.89 10.02
C LYS A 188 14.69 -11.86 10.31
N LYS A 189 14.70 -10.68 9.67
CA LYS A 189 13.76 -9.60 9.91
C LYS A 189 12.59 -9.57 8.94
N THR A 190 12.81 -9.78 7.65
CA THR A 190 11.76 -9.58 6.64
C THR A 190 10.93 -10.82 6.36
N LYS A 191 11.43 -12.05 6.63
CA LYS A 191 10.74 -13.34 6.40
C LYS A 191 9.98 -13.41 5.05
N THR A 192 10.44 -12.68 4.04
CA THR A 192 9.78 -12.55 2.76
C THR A 192 10.01 -13.82 1.97
N CYS A 193 8.96 -14.59 1.76
CA CYS A 193 9.00 -15.73 0.85
C CYS A 193 9.09 -15.28 -0.59
N GLY A 194 9.83 -16.01 -1.41
CA GLY A 194 9.96 -15.77 -2.84
C GLY A 194 11.27 -15.10 -3.27
N GLY A 195 12.07 -14.60 -2.34
CA GLY A 195 13.37 -13.99 -2.66
C GLY A 195 13.25 -12.82 -3.63
N ASN A 196 14.17 -12.74 -4.59
CA ASN A 196 14.02 -11.81 -5.70
C ASN A 196 12.90 -12.26 -6.62
N GLN A 197 12.01 -11.33 -6.98
CA GLN A 197 10.83 -11.61 -7.78
C GLN A 197 10.63 -10.56 -8.86
N VAL A 198 10.10 -11.00 -9.98
CA VAL A 198 9.66 -10.14 -11.09
C VAL A 198 8.21 -10.49 -11.41
N TYR A 199 7.38 -9.47 -11.54
CA TYR A 199 6.00 -9.61 -12.01
C TYR A 199 5.84 -8.84 -13.32
N ILE A 200 5.23 -9.48 -14.31
CA ILE A 200 5.08 -8.91 -15.64
C ILE A 200 3.62 -8.95 -16.04
N TRP A 201 3.07 -7.83 -16.49
CA TRP A 201 1.77 -7.79 -17.13
C TRP A 201 1.90 -8.18 -18.58
N MET A 202 1.15 -9.17 -18.98
CA MET A 202 1.13 -9.71 -20.34
C MET A 202 -0.29 -9.83 -20.85
N GLN A 203 -0.45 -9.81 -22.15
CA GLN A 203 -1.75 -9.99 -22.79
C GLN A 203 -1.72 -11.22 -23.69
N VAL A 204 -2.77 -12.04 -23.63
CA VAL A 204 -2.99 -13.18 -24.51
C VAL A 204 -4.46 -13.21 -24.89
N ALA A 205 -4.76 -13.24 -26.18
CA ALA A 205 -6.12 -13.26 -26.73
C ALA A 205 -7.03 -12.18 -26.08
N GLY A 206 -6.55 -10.93 -26.01
CA GLY A 206 -7.27 -9.78 -25.45
C GLY A 206 -7.41 -9.78 -23.93
N LYS A 207 -6.91 -10.79 -23.22
CA LYS A 207 -7.01 -10.89 -21.76
C LYS A 207 -5.67 -10.61 -21.10
N TYR A 208 -5.70 -9.81 -20.04
CA TYR A 208 -4.51 -9.53 -19.25
C TYR A 208 -4.23 -10.61 -18.20
N TYR A 209 -2.96 -10.83 -17.99
CA TYR A 209 -2.42 -11.73 -16.96
C TYR A 209 -1.23 -11.10 -16.28
N THR A 210 -1.05 -11.41 -15.02
CA THR A 210 0.16 -11.08 -14.25
C THR A 210 0.97 -12.36 -14.09
N VAL A 211 2.21 -12.36 -14.55
CA VAL A 211 3.11 -13.50 -14.51
C VAL A 211 4.20 -13.26 -13.48
N GLN A 212 4.35 -14.19 -12.54
CA GLN A 212 5.32 -14.15 -11.46
C GLN A 212 6.52 -15.05 -11.75
N TYR A 213 7.70 -14.52 -11.51
CA TYR A 213 8.97 -15.25 -11.48
C TYR A 213 9.60 -15.00 -10.12
N ALA A 214 9.77 -16.02 -9.30
CA ALA A 214 10.32 -15.88 -7.96
C ALA A 214 11.49 -16.83 -7.71
N HIS A 215 12.13 -16.70 -6.57
CA HIS A 215 13.39 -17.35 -6.20
C HIS A 215 14.54 -17.03 -7.16
N LEU A 216 14.59 -15.81 -7.68
CA LEU A 216 15.65 -15.40 -8.58
C LEU A 216 16.96 -15.12 -7.82
N LEU A 217 18.08 -15.59 -8.34
CA LEU A 217 19.42 -15.28 -7.86
C LEU A 217 19.77 -13.82 -8.15
N LYS A 218 19.37 -13.34 -9.35
CA LYS A 218 19.64 -11.98 -9.82
C LYS A 218 18.51 -11.53 -10.74
N VAL A 219 18.17 -10.24 -10.68
CA VAL A 219 17.18 -9.60 -11.55
C VAL A 219 17.89 -8.62 -12.47
N TYR A 220 17.51 -8.61 -13.75
CA TYR A 220 18.09 -7.77 -14.79
C TYR A 220 17.14 -6.68 -15.30
N VAL A 221 15.90 -6.70 -14.89
CA VAL A 221 14.85 -5.76 -15.29
C VAL A 221 14.35 -4.94 -14.10
N LYS A 222 13.72 -3.82 -14.38
CA LYS A 222 13.06 -2.93 -13.40
C LYS A 222 11.61 -2.68 -13.76
N ALA A 223 10.81 -2.21 -12.82
CA ALA A 223 9.43 -1.82 -13.08
C ALA A 223 9.35 -0.79 -14.22
N GLY A 224 8.40 -0.98 -15.14
CA GLY A 224 8.22 -0.17 -16.34
C GLY A 224 8.98 -0.67 -17.57
N ASP A 225 9.95 -1.59 -17.44
CA ASP A 225 10.65 -2.13 -18.60
C ASP A 225 9.70 -2.95 -19.48
N VAL A 226 9.84 -2.79 -20.80
CA VAL A 226 9.19 -3.65 -21.78
C VAL A 226 10.05 -4.86 -22.04
N VAL A 227 9.43 -6.02 -22.06
CA VAL A 227 10.10 -7.30 -22.27
C VAL A 227 9.45 -8.08 -23.40
N THR A 228 10.25 -8.91 -24.07
CA THR A 228 9.79 -9.87 -25.06
C THR A 228 10.17 -11.28 -24.62
N LYS A 229 9.64 -12.30 -25.33
CA LYS A 229 9.98 -13.71 -25.09
C LYS A 229 11.49 -14.01 -25.07
N ASP A 230 12.32 -13.15 -25.66
CA ASP A 230 13.78 -13.34 -25.74
C ASP A 230 14.53 -12.55 -24.65
N THR A 231 13.81 -11.77 -23.86
CA THR A 231 14.38 -10.99 -22.76
C THR A 231 14.75 -11.90 -21.60
N VAL A 232 16.02 -11.86 -21.21
CA VAL A 232 16.48 -12.49 -19.94
C VAL A 232 16.15 -11.57 -18.79
N ILE A 233 15.18 -11.94 -17.98
CA ILE A 233 14.70 -11.14 -16.85
C ILE A 233 15.52 -11.35 -15.57
N GLY A 234 16.27 -12.44 -15.51
CA GLY A 234 17.10 -12.75 -14.34
C GLY A 234 17.73 -14.12 -14.40
N LEU A 235 18.26 -14.55 -13.29
CA LEU A 235 18.88 -15.87 -13.12
C LEU A 235 18.10 -16.67 -12.07
N GLN A 236 17.90 -17.97 -12.34
CA GLN A 236 17.30 -18.91 -11.41
C GLN A 236 18.14 -19.03 -10.15
N GLY A 237 17.47 -19.02 -8.99
CA GLY A 237 18.05 -19.19 -7.68
C GLY A 237 17.35 -20.30 -6.89
N GLY A 238 17.03 -20.05 -5.64
CA GLY A 238 16.45 -21.01 -4.70
C GLY A 238 17.47 -21.96 -4.07
N GLY A 239 18.71 -21.95 -4.57
CA GLY A 239 19.81 -22.76 -4.07
C GLY A 239 20.65 -22.09 -2.97
N ALA A 240 21.90 -22.52 -2.85
CA ALA A 240 22.81 -22.06 -1.79
C ALA A 240 23.13 -20.54 -1.88
N GLY A 241 23.22 -19.99 -3.09
CA GLY A 241 23.46 -18.56 -3.31
C GLY A 241 22.32 -17.69 -2.83
N THR A 242 21.08 -18.11 -3.06
CA THR A 242 19.86 -17.39 -2.69
C THR A 242 19.47 -17.55 -1.23
N ARG A 243 19.74 -18.69 -0.60
CA ARG A 243 19.41 -18.95 0.82
C ARG A 243 20.04 -17.99 1.82
N LYS A 244 21.04 -17.24 1.40
CA LYS A 244 21.63 -16.19 2.22
C LYS A 244 20.64 -15.11 2.62
N TRP A 245 19.64 -14.86 1.77
CA TRP A 245 18.62 -13.82 1.95
C TRP A 245 17.18 -14.34 1.83
N GLU A 246 16.99 -15.61 1.51
CA GLU A 246 15.67 -16.22 1.36
C GLU A 246 15.54 -17.51 2.17
N SER A 247 14.51 -17.60 3.00
CA SER A 247 14.25 -18.73 3.89
C SER A 247 13.17 -19.69 3.39
N CYS A 248 12.52 -19.39 2.27
CA CYS A 248 11.35 -20.13 1.81
C CYS A 248 11.63 -21.09 0.64
N SER A 249 12.89 -21.26 0.27
CA SER A 249 13.31 -22.25 -0.72
C SER A 249 14.04 -23.43 -0.07
N THR A 250 13.74 -24.63 -0.51
CA THR A 250 14.40 -25.87 -0.08
C THR A 250 15.46 -26.34 -1.07
N GLY A 251 15.56 -25.75 -2.25
CA GLY A 251 16.50 -26.14 -3.31
C GLY A 251 16.36 -25.26 -4.54
N THR A 252 17.28 -25.44 -5.49
CA THR A 252 17.30 -24.65 -6.73
C THR A 252 16.07 -24.92 -7.58
N HIS A 253 15.27 -23.90 -7.81
CA HIS A 253 14.09 -23.94 -8.68
C HIS A 253 13.65 -22.52 -9.08
N LEU A 254 12.86 -22.41 -10.13
CA LEU A 254 12.07 -21.24 -10.45
C LEU A 254 10.65 -21.47 -9.95
N HIS A 255 10.17 -20.61 -9.07
CA HIS A 255 8.75 -20.54 -8.73
C HIS A 255 8.06 -19.66 -9.78
N PHE A 256 7.14 -20.25 -10.54
CA PHE A 256 6.50 -19.64 -11.69
C PHE A 256 4.99 -19.64 -11.52
N GLY A 257 4.41 -18.46 -11.42
CA GLY A 257 2.97 -18.26 -11.20
C GLY A 257 2.31 -17.42 -12.28
N ILE A 258 1.02 -17.63 -12.47
CA ILE A 258 0.17 -16.82 -13.36
C ILE A 258 -1.10 -16.47 -12.61
N ALA A 259 -1.54 -15.21 -12.74
CA ALA A 259 -2.83 -14.76 -12.25
C ALA A 259 -3.58 -14.01 -13.34
N LYS A 260 -4.93 -14.11 -13.33
CA LYS A 260 -5.80 -13.37 -14.25
C LYS A 260 -5.76 -11.88 -13.93
N GLY A 261 -5.79 -11.05 -14.96
CA GLY A 261 -5.84 -9.60 -14.86
C GLY A 261 -4.49 -8.93 -14.59
N LYS A 262 -4.51 -7.61 -14.58
CA LYS A 262 -3.40 -6.76 -14.12
C LYS A 262 -3.49 -6.60 -12.62
N ILE A 263 -2.61 -7.27 -11.88
CA ILE A 263 -2.56 -7.13 -10.42
C ILE A 263 -1.65 -5.96 -10.08
N ALA A 264 -2.25 -4.92 -9.50
CA ALA A 264 -1.53 -3.70 -9.13
C ALA A 264 -0.64 -3.92 -7.90
N ASN A 265 0.48 -3.22 -7.86
CA ASN A 265 1.40 -3.20 -6.72
C ASN A 265 0.85 -2.25 -5.63
N ASN A 266 -0.08 -2.73 -4.84
CA ASN A 266 -0.70 -1.97 -3.74
C ASN A 266 -0.91 -2.87 -2.51
N LYS A 267 -1.48 -2.31 -1.45
CA LYS A 267 -1.75 -3.04 -0.20
C LYS A 267 -2.60 -4.31 -0.36
N TYR A 268 -3.35 -4.44 -1.44
CA TYR A 268 -4.17 -5.60 -1.75
C TYR A 268 -3.48 -6.61 -2.68
N PHE A 269 -2.22 -6.38 -3.04
CA PHE A 269 -1.50 -7.22 -4.00
C PHE A 269 -1.59 -8.71 -3.65
N ILE A 270 -1.29 -9.09 -2.42
CA ILE A 270 -1.28 -10.50 -1.99
C ILE A 270 -2.68 -11.12 -2.10
N SER A 271 -3.72 -10.43 -1.62
CA SER A 271 -5.10 -10.94 -1.68
C SER A 271 -5.59 -11.05 -3.13
N ASN A 272 -5.28 -10.08 -3.98
CA ASN A 272 -5.62 -10.10 -5.39
C ASN A 272 -4.87 -11.22 -6.13
N TRP A 273 -3.59 -11.42 -5.83
CA TRP A 273 -2.83 -12.54 -6.36
C TRP A 273 -3.48 -13.87 -5.99
N MET A 274 -3.78 -14.07 -4.70
CA MET A 274 -4.39 -15.29 -4.20
C MET A 274 -5.76 -15.60 -4.81
N ALA A 275 -6.57 -14.58 -5.05
CA ALA A 275 -7.90 -14.73 -5.63
C ALA A 275 -7.87 -15.04 -7.14
N ASN A 276 -6.82 -14.61 -7.86
CA ASN A 276 -6.76 -14.68 -9.32
C ASN A 276 -5.70 -15.65 -9.85
N ALA A 277 -4.90 -16.28 -8.99
CA ALA A 277 -3.90 -17.25 -9.39
C ALA A 277 -4.55 -18.46 -10.07
N ILE A 278 -3.95 -18.89 -11.18
CA ILE A 278 -4.43 -20.01 -11.99
C ILE A 278 -3.33 -21.03 -12.24
N LYS A 279 -3.75 -22.25 -12.55
CA LYS A 279 -2.84 -23.36 -12.85
C LYS A 279 -2.04 -23.08 -14.12
N PRO A 280 -0.72 -22.94 -14.07
CA PRO A 280 0.08 -22.63 -15.26
C PRO A 280 0.14 -23.78 -16.28
N GLU A 281 0.15 -25.05 -15.83
CA GLU A 281 0.40 -26.21 -16.68
C GLU A 281 -0.74 -26.56 -17.63
N GLY A 282 -1.93 -26.16 -17.37
CA GLY A 282 -3.11 -26.58 -18.14
C GLY A 282 -3.97 -25.44 -18.63
N TYR A 283 -3.46 -24.25 -18.68
CA TYR A 283 -4.25 -23.10 -19.06
C TYR A 283 -3.67 -22.39 -20.28
N PRO A 284 -4.49 -22.05 -21.29
CA PRO A 284 -5.86 -22.46 -21.52
C PRO A 284 -5.96 -23.94 -21.95
N SER A 285 -7.13 -24.54 -21.79
CA SER A 285 -7.38 -25.98 -21.80
C SER A 285 -7.12 -26.74 -23.08
N SER A 286 -6.85 -26.09 -24.20
CA SER A 286 -6.56 -26.76 -25.48
C SER A 286 -5.17 -26.37 -25.96
N GLY A 287 -4.21 -27.26 -25.76
CA GLY A 287 -2.86 -27.12 -26.28
C GLY A 287 -1.87 -26.39 -25.35
N GLY A 288 -2.32 -25.88 -24.23
CA GLY A 288 -1.46 -25.16 -23.27
C GLY A 288 -1.02 -23.78 -23.75
N TRP A 289 -0.50 -22.98 -22.84
CA TRP A 289 0.01 -21.61 -23.10
C TRP A 289 1.42 -21.59 -23.64
N PHE A 290 2.14 -22.68 -23.43
CA PHE A 290 3.57 -22.67 -23.58
C PHE A 290 4.01 -23.55 -24.73
N TYR A 291 4.60 -22.93 -25.72
CA TYR A 291 5.48 -23.63 -26.62
C TYR A 291 6.81 -23.89 -25.93
N SER A 292 7.39 -25.02 -26.26
CA SER A 292 8.70 -25.35 -25.76
C SER A 292 9.77 -24.47 -26.40
N ARG A 293 10.62 -23.84 -25.61
CA ARG A 293 11.91 -23.35 -26.09
C ARG A 293 12.76 -24.56 -26.51
N THR A 294 12.56 -25.64 -25.76
CA THR A 294 12.98 -26.99 -26.05
C THR A 294 11.94 -27.93 -25.41
N GLN A 295 11.81 -29.13 -25.90
CA GLN A 295 10.87 -30.11 -25.34
C GLN A 295 11.35 -30.59 -23.96
N TRP A 296 10.83 -30.10 -22.90
CA TRP A 296 11.26 -30.45 -21.54
C TRP A 296 10.13 -30.64 -20.51
N PHE A 297 8.91 -30.83 -20.94
CA PHE A 297 7.81 -31.31 -20.10
C PHE A 297 7.52 -32.75 -20.39
#